data_f7144e86252cdeffcec96866104f9c54
#
_entry.id   f7144e86252cdeffcec96866104f9c54
#
_cell.length_a   1.000
_cell.length_b   1.000
_cell.length_c   1.000
_cell.angle_alpha   90.00
_cell.angle_beta   90.00
_cell.angle_gamma   90.00
#
_symmetry.space_group_name_H-M   'P 1'
#
loop_
_entity.id
_entity.type
_entity.pdbx_description
1 polymer ?
#
loop_
_entity_poly.entity_id
_entity_poly.type
_entity_poly.pdbx_seq_one_letter_code
_entity_poly.pdbx_strand_id
1 'polypeptide(L)'
;SRGLGDVYKRQLEPSSVVHWRIGEPSGRQVVLEIVGGVPHFYENEVGVLTNAPGFEWQLTNLNNYVNLYPGDAPARRLSGITLRPIGGNSGFLGLPGDATPPSRFVRAAFYRATAPQRATGFETVQQCFHLLNNFDVPIGIEHPEGECPDIPSATQWTSAIDLTNRRVYYKTAYNNTIRCIDLAQIDFGKSSYQSHPLDRIQEQPVE
;
A
#
# COMPACT_ATOMS: atom_id res chain seq x y z
N SER A 1 -4.90 27.80 13.73
CA SER A 1 -5.01 27.13 12.43
C SER A 1 -3.61 26.90 11.87
N ARG A 2 -3.12 25.67 11.99
CA ARG A 2 -1.88 25.29 11.33
C ARG A 2 -2.21 25.07 9.85
N GLY A 3 -1.75 25.97 8.98
CA GLY A 3 -1.99 25.89 7.55
C GLY A 3 -1.20 24.75 6.91
N LEU A 4 -1.63 24.31 5.72
CA LEU A 4 -0.96 23.28 4.92
C LEU A 4 0.52 23.57 4.67
N GLY A 5 0.94 24.83 4.72
CA GLY A 5 2.34 25.22 4.65
C GLY A 5 3.21 24.60 5.74
N ASP A 6 2.67 24.35 6.93
CA ASP A 6 3.41 23.70 8.02
C ASP A 6 3.55 22.19 7.79
N VAL A 7 2.56 21.55 7.17
CA VAL A 7 2.61 20.13 6.81
C VAL A 7 3.63 19.93 5.68
N TYR A 8 3.62 20.79 4.66
CA TYR A 8 4.59 20.77 3.56
C TYR A 8 6.02 21.05 4.03
N LYS A 9 6.22 22.03 4.91
CA LYS A 9 7.54 22.32 5.47
C LYS A 9 8.09 21.15 6.28
N ARG A 10 7.25 20.51 7.09
CA ARG A 10 7.65 19.31 7.86
C ARG A 10 8.00 18.12 6.97
N GLN A 11 7.34 17.97 5.81
CA GLN A 11 7.64 16.91 4.86
C GLN A 11 8.94 17.16 4.08
N LEU A 12 9.38 18.41 3.95
CA LEU A 12 10.61 18.79 3.27
C LEU A 12 11.81 18.92 4.23
N GLU A 13 11.59 18.95 5.53
CA GLU A 13 12.70 18.91 6.49
C GLU A 13 13.30 17.51 6.53
N PRO A 14 14.64 17.38 6.47
CA PRO A 14 15.32 16.09 6.58
C PRO A 14 14.93 15.40 7.89
N SER A 15 14.19 14.30 7.77
CA SER A 15 13.73 13.51 8.90
C SER A 15 14.12 12.05 8.70
N SER A 16 14.73 11.44 9.71
CA SER A 16 15.08 10.01 9.70
C SER A 16 13.87 9.08 9.79
N VAL A 17 12.67 9.64 9.96
CA VAL A 17 11.43 8.85 10.09
C VAL A 17 10.51 8.94 8.88
N VAL A 18 10.90 9.71 7.85
CA VAL A 18 10.11 9.90 6.63
C VAL A 18 10.87 9.42 5.42
N HIS A 19 10.17 8.73 4.53
CA HIS A 19 10.66 8.32 3.23
C HIS A 19 9.61 8.60 2.14
N TRP A 20 10.06 8.69 0.90
CA TRP A 20 9.21 9.04 -0.24
C TRP A 20 9.33 7.99 -1.34
N ARG A 21 8.21 7.69 -1.97
CA ARG A 21 8.17 6.95 -3.22
C ARG A 21 7.89 7.92 -4.36
N ILE A 22 8.79 7.95 -5.32
CA ILE A 22 8.72 8.78 -6.52
C ILE A 22 8.50 7.83 -7.70
N GLY A 23 7.48 8.08 -8.50
CA GLY A 23 7.16 7.26 -9.67
C GLY A 23 6.90 8.11 -10.89
N GLU A 24 7.14 7.55 -12.07
CA GLU A 24 6.90 8.19 -13.36
C GLU A 24 6.07 7.29 -14.30
N PRO A 25 5.50 7.83 -15.39
CA PRO A 25 4.64 7.07 -16.30
C PRO A 25 5.34 5.90 -17.00
N SER A 26 6.67 5.89 -17.09
CA SER A 26 7.45 4.75 -17.60
C SER A 26 7.35 3.49 -16.73
N GLY A 27 6.87 3.65 -15.49
CA GLY A 27 6.82 2.58 -14.48
C GLY A 27 8.05 2.56 -13.58
N ARG A 28 9.08 3.36 -13.85
CA ARG A 28 10.23 3.49 -12.95
C ARG A 28 9.81 4.10 -11.63
N GLN A 29 10.34 3.55 -10.55
CA GLN A 29 10.07 4.01 -9.19
C GLN A 29 11.37 4.10 -8.39
N VAL A 30 11.46 5.14 -7.57
CA VAL A 30 12.60 5.40 -6.69
C VAL A 30 12.08 5.62 -5.28
N VAL A 31 12.78 5.07 -4.30
CA VAL A 31 12.60 5.39 -2.88
C VAL A 31 13.70 6.36 -2.46
N LEU A 32 13.30 7.44 -1.80
CA LEU A 32 14.20 8.37 -1.13
C LEU A 32 14.03 8.22 0.38
N GLU A 33 15.13 7.96 1.07
CA GLU A 33 15.22 7.93 2.53
C GLU A 33 16.31 8.90 3.01
N ILE A 34 16.09 9.52 4.16
CA ILE A 34 17.09 10.35 4.83
C ILE A 34 17.61 9.54 6.03
N VAL A 35 18.85 9.08 5.96
CA VAL A 35 19.48 8.29 7.01
C VAL A 35 20.67 9.08 7.57
N GLY A 36 20.63 9.39 8.87
CA GLY A 36 21.68 10.21 9.50
C GLY A 36 21.86 11.58 8.86
N GLY A 37 20.81 12.17 8.31
CA GLY A 37 20.85 13.46 7.62
C GLY A 37 21.35 13.39 6.16
N VAL A 38 21.64 12.19 5.65
CA VAL A 38 22.12 11.97 4.27
C VAL A 38 21.00 11.37 3.42
N PRO A 39 20.69 11.94 2.23
CA PRO A 39 19.72 11.36 1.32
C PRO A 39 20.26 10.12 0.61
N HIS A 40 19.49 9.04 0.62
CA HIS A 40 19.75 7.79 -0.08
C HIS A 40 18.63 7.54 -1.10
N PHE A 41 19.02 7.20 -2.33
CA PHE A 41 18.09 6.88 -3.41
C PHE A 41 18.23 5.41 -3.78
N TYR A 42 17.10 4.69 -3.82
CA TYR A 42 17.05 3.28 -4.17
C TYR A 42 16.11 3.08 -5.37
N GLU A 43 16.56 2.37 -6.39
CA GLU A 43 15.65 1.89 -7.44
C GLU A 43 14.66 0.89 -6.82
N ASN A 44 13.38 1.13 -7.02
CA ASN A 44 12.33 0.32 -6.40
C ASN A 44 11.72 -0.66 -7.42
N GLU A 45 12.47 -1.69 -7.77
CA GLU A 45 12.02 -2.75 -8.68
C GLU A 45 10.86 -3.57 -8.10
N VAL A 46 10.85 -3.76 -6.78
CA VAL A 46 9.77 -4.46 -6.06
C VAL A 46 8.46 -3.65 -6.11
N GLY A 47 8.55 -2.32 -6.24
CA GLY A 47 7.40 -1.41 -6.36
C GLY A 47 6.55 -1.30 -5.09
N VAL A 48 7.14 -1.62 -3.93
CA VAL A 48 6.49 -1.55 -2.61
C VAL A 48 7.28 -0.60 -1.71
N LEU A 49 6.58 0.11 -0.87
CA LEU A 49 7.15 0.89 0.24
C LEU A 49 6.17 0.82 1.41
N THR A 50 6.69 0.58 2.60
CA THR A 50 5.97 0.65 3.87
C THR A 50 6.72 1.56 4.85
N ASN A 51 6.43 1.49 6.13
CA ASN A 51 7.12 2.26 7.16
C ASN A 51 8.50 1.66 7.51
N ALA A 52 9.03 2.02 8.68
CA ALA A 52 10.28 1.42 9.20
C ALA A 52 10.18 -0.11 9.39
N PRO A 53 11.30 -0.84 9.27
CA PRO A 53 12.66 -0.38 8.98
C PRO A 53 12.86 0.15 7.56
N GLY A 54 14.03 0.74 7.28
CA GLY A 54 14.37 1.32 5.99
C GLY A 54 14.29 0.34 4.81
N PHE A 55 14.25 0.87 3.60
CA PHE A 55 13.95 0.14 2.37
C PHE A 55 14.94 -0.99 2.09
N GLU A 56 16.24 -0.75 2.28
CA GLU A 56 17.29 -1.76 2.08
C GLU A 56 17.13 -2.96 3.02
N TRP A 57 16.77 -2.70 4.28
CA TRP A 57 16.45 -3.77 5.23
C TRP A 57 15.22 -4.58 4.78
N GLN A 58 14.18 -3.91 4.29
CA GLN A 58 12.99 -4.58 3.79
C GLN A 58 13.31 -5.51 2.62
N LEU A 59 14.16 -5.08 1.69
CA LEU A 59 14.62 -5.92 0.58
C LEU A 59 15.41 -7.14 1.10
N THR A 60 16.29 -6.93 2.07
CA THR A 60 17.05 -8.03 2.70
C THR A 60 16.12 -9.02 3.38
N ASN A 61 15.09 -8.54 4.07
CA ASN A 61 14.10 -9.38 4.75
C ASN A 61 13.31 -10.30 3.79
N LEU A 62 13.12 -9.92 2.53
CA LEU A 62 12.45 -10.78 1.54
C LEU A 62 13.16 -12.14 1.37
N ASN A 63 14.47 -12.22 1.63
CA ASN A 63 15.20 -13.48 1.54
C ASN A 63 14.70 -14.56 2.53
N ASN A 64 14.10 -14.15 3.64
CA ASN A 64 13.47 -15.07 4.59
C ASN A 64 12.25 -15.80 4.02
N TYR A 65 11.72 -15.30 2.89
CA TYR A 65 10.48 -15.75 2.26
C TYR A 65 10.71 -16.37 0.88
N VAL A 66 11.94 -16.76 0.59
CA VAL A 66 12.33 -17.38 -0.71
C VAL A 66 11.54 -18.66 -1.04
N ASN A 67 10.95 -19.29 -0.02
CA ASN A 67 10.10 -20.47 -0.15
C ASN A 67 8.67 -20.18 -0.64
N LEU A 68 8.25 -18.91 -0.63
CA LEU A 68 6.90 -18.54 -1.04
C LEU A 68 6.79 -18.45 -2.58
N TYR A 69 5.72 -19.02 -3.11
CA TYR A 69 5.40 -18.97 -4.54
C TYR A 69 3.89 -19.13 -4.77
N PRO A 70 3.34 -18.64 -5.89
CA PRO A 70 1.92 -18.79 -6.20
C PRO A 70 1.56 -20.25 -6.51
N GLY A 71 0.36 -20.67 -6.11
CA GLY A 71 -0.16 -22.01 -6.35
C GLY A 71 0.10 -22.98 -5.19
N ASP A 72 0.03 -24.28 -5.50
CA ASP A 72 0.05 -25.32 -4.48
C ASP A 72 1.45 -25.96 -4.32
N ALA A 73 1.82 -26.19 -3.07
CA ALA A 73 3.03 -26.94 -2.76
C ALA A 73 2.90 -28.39 -3.23
N PRO A 74 3.97 -29.00 -3.79
CA PRO A 74 3.96 -30.39 -4.18
C PRO A 74 3.87 -31.31 -2.95
N ALA A 75 3.27 -32.50 -3.14
CA ALA A 75 3.28 -33.52 -2.11
C ALA A 75 4.74 -33.92 -1.78
N ARG A 76 5.04 -34.16 -0.52
CA ARG A 76 6.37 -34.56 -0.01
C ARG A 76 6.28 -35.77 0.89
N ARG A 77 7.30 -36.60 0.88
CA ARG A 77 7.44 -37.70 1.83
C ARG A 77 8.23 -37.24 3.08
N LEU A 78 7.73 -37.62 4.24
CA LEU A 78 8.40 -37.44 5.52
C LEU A 78 8.29 -38.75 6.30
N SER A 79 9.41 -39.41 6.54
CA SER A 79 9.50 -40.61 7.40
C SER A 79 8.38 -41.65 7.19
N GLY A 80 8.06 -41.96 5.94
CA GLY A 80 7.04 -42.99 5.63
C GLY A 80 5.62 -42.50 5.44
N ILE A 81 5.32 -41.26 5.79
CA ILE A 81 4.03 -40.62 5.45
C ILE A 81 4.14 -39.69 4.25
N THR A 82 3.05 -39.49 3.54
CA THR A 82 2.99 -38.51 2.44
C THR A 82 2.23 -37.28 2.91
N LEU A 83 2.94 -36.15 2.98
CA LEU A 83 2.35 -34.85 3.23
C LEU A 83 1.75 -34.30 1.92
N ARG A 84 0.54 -33.79 1.99
CA ARG A 84 -0.17 -33.17 0.86
C ARG A 84 -0.69 -31.80 1.29
N PRO A 85 -0.74 -30.81 0.37
CA PRO A 85 -1.36 -29.53 0.68
C PRO A 85 -2.83 -29.71 1.06
N ILE A 86 -3.32 -28.88 1.98
CA ILE A 86 -4.72 -28.78 2.38
C ILE A 86 -5.27 -27.47 1.83
N GLY A 87 -6.19 -27.57 0.88
CA GLY A 87 -6.75 -26.41 0.16
C GLY A 87 -5.76 -25.84 -0.88
N GLY A 88 -6.20 -24.80 -1.58
CA GLY A 88 -5.41 -24.09 -2.60
C GLY A 88 -4.42 -23.10 -1.99
N ASN A 89 -3.45 -22.66 -2.80
CA ASN A 89 -2.44 -21.64 -2.47
C ASN A 89 -1.50 -22.00 -1.31
N SER A 90 -1.25 -23.26 -1.08
CA SER A 90 -0.33 -23.74 -0.03
C SER A 90 1.13 -23.29 -0.26
N GLY A 91 1.49 -22.84 -1.46
CA GLY A 91 2.77 -22.19 -1.74
C GLY A 91 2.97 -20.86 -1.02
N PHE A 92 1.89 -20.21 -0.56
CA PHE A 92 1.94 -19.02 0.30
C PHE A 92 1.85 -19.32 1.79
N LEU A 93 1.94 -20.57 2.20
CA LEU A 93 1.95 -20.90 3.62
C LEU A 93 3.19 -20.30 4.31
N GLY A 94 2.96 -19.47 5.32
CA GLY A 94 4.00 -18.67 5.99
C GLY A 94 4.07 -17.20 5.51
N LEU A 95 3.24 -16.79 4.54
CA LEU A 95 3.07 -15.37 4.24
C LEU A 95 2.57 -14.62 5.48
N PRO A 96 3.28 -13.58 5.96
CA PRO A 96 2.92 -12.91 7.21
C PRO A 96 1.60 -12.15 7.08
N GLY A 97 0.71 -12.29 8.06
CA GLY A 97 -0.66 -11.75 8.05
C GLY A 97 -0.88 -10.52 8.92
N ASP A 98 0.07 -10.17 9.79
CA ASP A 98 -0.09 -9.04 10.71
C ASP A 98 0.04 -7.67 10.04
N ALA A 99 -0.28 -6.60 10.79
CA ALA A 99 -0.29 -5.23 10.27
C ALA A 99 1.07 -4.51 10.38
N THR A 100 2.13 -5.16 10.87
CA THR A 100 3.44 -4.51 11.00
C THR A 100 4.02 -4.13 9.63
N PRO A 101 4.85 -3.07 9.56
CA PRO A 101 5.45 -2.66 8.29
C PRO A 101 6.22 -3.76 7.56
N PRO A 102 7.07 -4.59 8.21
CA PRO A 102 7.75 -5.69 7.55
C PRO A 102 6.80 -6.72 6.96
N SER A 103 5.77 -7.10 7.69
CA SER A 103 4.77 -8.07 7.23
C SER A 103 3.95 -7.55 6.06
N ARG A 104 3.56 -6.27 6.11
CA ARG A 104 2.88 -5.60 4.99
C ARG A 104 3.78 -5.51 3.76
N PHE A 105 5.07 -5.23 3.94
CA PHE A 105 6.03 -5.16 2.83
C PHE A 105 6.12 -6.50 2.10
N VAL A 106 6.36 -7.59 2.82
CA VAL A 106 6.45 -8.95 2.27
C VAL A 106 5.16 -9.29 1.52
N ARG A 107 4.01 -9.12 2.16
CA ARG A 107 2.71 -9.44 1.58
C ARG A 107 2.44 -8.64 0.31
N ALA A 108 2.73 -7.33 0.32
CA ALA A 108 2.56 -6.47 -0.84
C ALA A 108 3.50 -6.85 -1.99
N ALA A 109 4.75 -7.21 -1.69
CA ALA A 109 5.72 -7.63 -2.69
C ALA A 109 5.24 -8.89 -3.43
N PHE A 110 4.80 -9.92 -2.70
CA PHE A 110 4.29 -11.14 -3.31
C PHE A 110 2.98 -10.93 -4.07
N TYR A 111 2.02 -10.21 -3.52
CA TYR A 111 0.75 -9.92 -4.21
C TYR A 111 0.96 -9.11 -5.49
N ARG A 112 1.85 -8.11 -5.46
CA ARG A 112 2.18 -7.33 -6.64
C ARG A 112 2.89 -8.19 -7.70
N ALA A 113 3.87 -8.98 -7.30
CA ALA A 113 4.66 -9.81 -8.21
C ALA A 113 3.82 -10.90 -8.91
N THR A 114 2.77 -11.39 -8.25
CA THR A 114 1.88 -12.44 -8.79
C THR A 114 0.62 -11.88 -9.46
N ALA A 115 0.38 -10.56 -9.38
CA ALA A 115 -0.78 -9.93 -10.00
C ALA A 115 -0.68 -10.04 -11.54
N PRO A 116 -1.71 -10.53 -12.22
CA PRO A 116 -1.71 -10.61 -13.67
C PRO A 116 -1.74 -9.21 -14.31
N GLN A 117 -1.12 -9.08 -15.46
CA GLN A 117 -1.25 -7.92 -16.33
C GLN A 117 -2.71 -7.78 -16.76
N ARG A 118 -3.23 -6.54 -16.76
CA ARG A 118 -4.60 -6.24 -17.21
C ARG A 118 -4.58 -5.51 -18.54
N ALA A 119 -5.65 -5.71 -19.32
CA ALA A 119 -5.75 -5.15 -20.66
C ALA A 119 -6.04 -3.65 -20.66
N THR A 120 -6.73 -3.14 -19.65
CA THR A 120 -7.17 -1.75 -19.57
C THR A 120 -6.73 -1.07 -18.28
N GLY A 121 -6.63 0.27 -18.31
CA GLY A 121 -6.34 1.07 -17.11
C GLY A 121 -7.41 0.89 -16.03
N PHE A 122 -8.68 0.75 -16.41
CA PHE A 122 -9.77 0.50 -15.46
C PHE A 122 -9.59 -0.83 -14.72
N GLU A 123 -9.33 -1.92 -15.43
CA GLU A 123 -9.07 -3.23 -14.81
C GLU A 123 -7.82 -3.21 -13.93
N THR A 124 -6.79 -2.47 -14.34
CA THR A 124 -5.58 -2.27 -13.55
C THR A 124 -5.89 -1.55 -12.23
N VAL A 125 -6.70 -0.50 -12.27
CA VAL A 125 -7.14 0.23 -11.07
C VAL A 125 -7.95 -0.70 -10.14
N GLN A 126 -8.90 -1.48 -10.67
CA GLN A 126 -9.65 -2.46 -9.87
C GLN A 126 -8.69 -3.46 -9.21
N GLN A 127 -7.73 -4.00 -9.96
CA GLN A 127 -6.71 -4.91 -9.41
C GLN A 127 -5.89 -4.25 -8.30
N CYS A 128 -5.50 -2.98 -8.46
CA CYS A 128 -4.80 -2.23 -7.41
C CYS A 128 -5.63 -2.16 -6.11
N PHE A 129 -6.92 -1.85 -6.18
CA PHE A 129 -7.78 -1.82 -5.00
C PHE A 129 -7.98 -3.21 -4.39
N HIS A 130 -8.08 -4.28 -5.19
CA HIS A 130 -8.11 -5.65 -4.67
C HIS A 130 -6.84 -5.99 -3.87
N LEU A 131 -5.67 -5.58 -4.36
CA LEU A 131 -4.42 -5.75 -3.62
C LEU A 131 -4.41 -4.91 -2.34
N LEU A 132 -4.75 -3.63 -2.44
CA LEU A 132 -4.71 -2.66 -1.34
C LEU A 132 -5.70 -2.99 -0.21
N ASN A 133 -6.84 -3.61 -0.52
CA ASN A 133 -7.80 -4.06 0.50
C ASN A 133 -7.20 -5.04 1.53
N ASN A 134 -6.13 -5.74 1.18
CA ASN A 134 -5.41 -6.62 2.11
C ASN A 134 -4.56 -5.84 3.15
N PHE A 135 -4.52 -4.53 3.06
CA PHE A 135 -3.77 -3.63 3.92
C PHE A 135 -4.66 -2.62 4.65
N ASP A 136 -5.97 -2.78 4.53
CA ASP A 136 -6.92 -2.00 5.32
C ASP A 136 -6.77 -2.39 6.80
N VAL A 137 -6.40 -1.42 7.63
CA VAL A 137 -6.25 -1.57 9.07
C VAL A 137 -7.58 -1.20 9.72
N PRO A 138 -8.30 -2.15 10.35
CA PRO A 138 -9.53 -1.86 11.06
C PRO A 138 -9.28 -1.12 12.38
N ILE A 139 -10.28 -0.38 12.85
CA ILE A 139 -10.24 0.23 14.19
C ILE A 139 -10.02 -0.87 15.25
N GLY A 140 -9.11 -0.63 16.17
CA GLY A 140 -8.82 -1.53 17.28
C GLY A 140 -7.54 -2.35 17.15
N ILE A 141 -6.86 -2.34 15.98
CA ILE A 141 -5.59 -3.06 15.81
C ILE A 141 -4.39 -2.18 16.15
N GLU A 142 -4.44 -0.90 15.79
CA GLU A 142 -3.32 0.03 15.94
C GLU A 142 -3.74 1.23 16.77
N HIS A 143 -3.26 1.30 18.00
CA HIS A 143 -3.46 2.45 18.89
C HIS A 143 -2.41 2.40 20.02
N PRO A 144 -1.99 3.54 20.58
CA PRO A 144 -1.14 3.59 21.76
C PRO A 144 -1.81 2.95 22.98
N GLU A 145 -0.99 2.43 23.91
CA GLU A 145 -1.50 1.88 25.16
C GLU A 145 -2.27 2.94 25.96
N GLY A 146 -3.46 2.57 26.45
CA GLY A 146 -4.33 3.45 27.21
C GLY A 146 -5.17 4.43 26.39
N GLU A 147 -5.01 4.47 25.06
CA GLU A 147 -5.86 5.25 24.18
C GLU A 147 -7.05 4.45 23.65
N CYS A 148 -8.17 5.13 23.39
CA CYS A 148 -9.33 4.49 22.78
C CYS A 148 -9.11 4.39 21.26
N PRO A 149 -9.28 3.18 20.67
CA PRO A 149 -9.20 3.02 19.23
C PRO A 149 -10.27 3.86 18.51
N ASP A 150 -9.85 4.58 17.48
CA ASP A 150 -10.71 5.44 16.68
C ASP A 150 -10.31 5.43 15.19
N ILE A 151 -11.00 6.24 14.37
CA ILE A 151 -10.70 6.33 12.93
C ILE A 151 -9.27 6.76 12.63
N PRO A 152 -8.62 7.71 13.34
CA PRO A 152 -7.22 8.04 13.12
C PRO A 152 -6.25 6.86 13.26
N SER A 153 -6.60 5.83 14.04
CA SER A 153 -5.79 4.62 14.19
C SER A 153 -6.07 3.53 13.14
N ALA A 154 -6.90 3.82 12.13
CA ALA A 154 -7.30 2.89 11.10
C ALA A 154 -7.00 3.44 9.69
N THR A 155 -7.22 2.62 8.65
CA THR A 155 -7.12 3.09 7.27
C THR A 155 -8.26 4.07 6.96
N GLN A 156 -7.94 5.35 6.83
CA GLN A 156 -8.91 6.41 6.59
C GLN A 156 -9.29 6.52 5.11
N TRP A 157 -8.34 6.30 4.22
CA TRP A 157 -8.55 6.28 2.77
C TRP A 157 -7.54 5.36 2.08
N THR A 158 -7.90 4.92 0.90
CA THR A 158 -7.03 4.21 -0.03
C THR A 158 -7.06 4.92 -1.37
N SER A 159 -5.91 5.11 -2.01
CA SER A 159 -5.83 5.78 -3.31
C SER A 159 -4.93 5.03 -4.29
N ALA A 160 -5.23 5.18 -5.57
CA ALA A 160 -4.41 4.73 -6.68
C ALA A 160 -4.28 5.85 -7.71
N ILE A 161 -3.08 6.03 -8.28
CA ILE A 161 -2.80 7.08 -9.24
C ILE A 161 -2.46 6.44 -10.59
N ASP A 162 -3.26 6.75 -11.60
CA ASP A 162 -2.96 6.47 -13.00
C ASP A 162 -2.14 7.63 -13.58
N LEU A 163 -0.83 7.43 -13.62
CA LEU A 163 0.11 8.45 -14.09
C LEU A 163 -0.03 8.71 -15.60
N THR A 164 -0.41 7.70 -16.37
CA THR A 164 -0.58 7.80 -17.82
C THR A 164 -1.78 8.68 -18.17
N ASN A 165 -2.92 8.43 -17.55
CA ASN A 165 -4.14 9.18 -17.81
C ASN A 165 -4.33 10.37 -16.85
N ARG A 166 -3.41 10.59 -15.92
CA ARG A 166 -3.46 11.66 -14.92
C ARG A 166 -4.73 11.65 -14.09
N ARG A 167 -5.09 10.47 -13.54
CA ARG A 167 -6.27 10.26 -12.73
C ARG A 167 -5.91 9.77 -11.34
N VAL A 168 -6.61 10.28 -10.34
CA VAL A 168 -6.51 9.83 -8.95
C VAL A 168 -7.80 9.13 -8.59
N TYR A 169 -7.68 7.86 -8.22
CA TYR A 169 -8.79 7.05 -7.74
C TYR A 169 -8.69 6.90 -6.22
N TYR A 170 -9.81 6.92 -5.52
CA TYR A 170 -9.79 6.79 -4.08
C TYR A 170 -11.11 6.26 -3.52
N LYS A 171 -11.03 5.65 -2.35
CA LYS A 171 -12.14 5.31 -1.46
C LYS A 171 -11.81 5.81 -0.05
N THR A 172 -12.80 5.92 0.82
CA THR A 172 -12.61 6.34 2.22
C THR A 172 -13.16 5.29 3.18
N ALA A 173 -12.85 5.42 4.48
CA ALA A 173 -13.32 4.50 5.51
C ALA A 173 -14.85 4.36 5.55
N TYR A 174 -15.58 5.42 5.19
CA TYR A 174 -17.04 5.44 5.23
C TYR A 174 -17.71 5.22 3.86
N ASN A 175 -16.94 5.21 2.77
CA ASN A 175 -17.47 5.03 1.43
C ASN A 175 -16.52 4.20 0.58
N ASN A 176 -16.89 2.95 0.37
CA ASN A 176 -16.11 1.98 -0.40
C ASN A 176 -16.24 2.16 -1.92
N THR A 177 -17.11 3.06 -2.40
CA THR A 177 -17.21 3.37 -3.83
C THR A 177 -15.93 4.03 -4.30
N ILE A 178 -15.29 3.45 -5.32
CA ILE A 178 -14.08 4.03 -5.93
C ILE A 178 -14.51 5.26 -6.74
N ARG A 179 -14.01 6.43 -6.33
CA ARG A 179 -14.23 7.71 -7.01
C ARG A 179 -12.99 8.09 -7.79
N CYS A 180 -13.16 8.93 -8.81
CA CYS A 180 -12.10 9.36 -9.70
C CYS A 180 -12.04 10.89 -9.77
N ILE A 181 -10.83 11.43 -9.66
CA ILE A 181 -10.51 12.82 -9.96
C ILE A 181 -9.67 12.80 -11.26
N ASP A 182 -10.17 13.43 -12.31
CA ASP A 182 -9.43 13.61 -13.55
C ASP A 182 -8.65 14.92 -13.46
N LEU A 183 -7.33 14.82 -13.30
CA LEU A 183 -6.45 15.98 -13.15
C LEU A 183 -6.38 16.84 -14.44
N ALA A 184 -6.73 16.27 -15.58
CA ALA A 184 -6.79 17.03 -16.83
C ALA A 184 -7.97 18.02 -16.89
N GLN A 185 -8.99 17.84 -16.03
CA GLN A 185 -10.13 18.74 -15.91
C GLN A 185 -9.88 19.91 -14.95
N ILE A 186 -8.73 19.93 -14.27
CA ILE A 186 -8.40 20.95 -13.27
C ILE A 186 -7.50 22.02 -13.90
N ASP A 187 -7.95 23.27 -13.89
CA ASP A 187 -7.10 24.42 -14.19
C ASP A 187 -6.31 24.82 -12.94
N PHE A 188 -5.13 24.24 -12.77
CA PHE A 188 -4.26 24.50 -11.62
C PHE A 188 -3.80 25.96 -11.51
N GLY A 189 -3.89 26.73 -12.59
CA GLY A 189 -3.59 28.17 -12.57
C GLY A 189 -4.68 29.02 -11.93
N LYS A 190 -5.91 28.50 -11.87
CA LYS A 190 -7.09 29.21 -11.35
C LYS A 190 -7.72 28.52 -10.13
N SER A 191 -7.41 27.27 -9.91
CA SER A 191 -8.01 26.52 -8.81
C SER A 191 -7.41 26.92 -7.47
N SER A 192 -8.27 27.32 -6.54
CA SER A 192 -7.90 27.44 -5.14
C SER A 192 -7.76 26.06 -4.49
N TYR A 193 -7.09 25.99 -3.35
CA TYR A 193 -7.03 24.78 -2.53
C TYR A 193 -8.44 24.26 -2.21
N GLN A 194 -8.66 22.97 -2.43
CA GLN A 194 -9.90 22.27 -2.09
C GLN A 194 -9.60 21.21 -1.03
N SER A 195 -10.42 21.20 0.02
CA SER A 195 -10.37 20.17 1.06
C SER A 195 -11.66 19.37 1.02
N HIS A 196 -11.51 18.06 0.92
CA HIS A 196 -12.62 17.12 0.99
C HIS A 196 -12.52 16.36 2.33
N PRO A 197 -13.45 16.59 3.27
CA PRO A 197 -13.48 15.81 4.51
C PRO A 197 -13.78 14.33 4.20
N LEU A 198 -13.45 13.45 5.13
CA LEU A 198 -13.89 12.06 5.06
C LEU A 198 -15.42 12.02 5.02
N ASP A 199 -15.96 11.17 4.14
CA ASP A 199 -17.40 11.03 4.01
C ASP A 199 -18.01 10.53 5.33
N ARG A 200 -18.95 11.28 5.84
CA ARG A 200 -19.76 10.89 7.01
C ARG A 200 -21.06 10.20 6.61
N ILE A 201 -21.31 10.10 5.31
CA ILE A 201 -22.54 9.48 4.81
C ILE A 201 -22.38 7.97 4.95
N GLN A 202 -23.23 7.37 5.72
CA GLN A 202 -23.27 5.94 6.01
C GLN A 202 -24.47 5.27 5.33
N GLU A 203 -25.11 5.96 4.41
CA GLU A 203 -26.22 5.40 3.66
C GLU A 203 -25.69 4.38 2.65
N GLN A 204 -26.17 3.17 2.77
CA GLN A 204 -25.94 2.11 1.79
C GLN A 204 -27.10 2.13 0.79
N PRO A 205 -26.86 2.04 -0.52
CA PRO A 205 -27.93 1.86 -1.48
C PRO A 205 -28.70 0.58 -1.15
N VAL A 206 -29.99 0.68 -1.12
CA VAL A 206 -30.90 -0.47 -0.93
C VAL A 206 -31.46 -0.84 -2.30
N GLU A 207 -31.23 -2.09 -2.74
CA GLU A 207 -31.79 -2.65 -3.97
C GLU A 207 -33.16 -3.30 -3.71
#